data_6808250aaaa0bbb35d13db6ec504ef0a
#
_entry.id   6808250aaaa0bbb35d13db6ec504ef0a
#
_cell.length_a   1.000
_cell.length_b   1.000
_cell.length_c   1.000
_cell.angle_alpha   90.00
_cell.angle_beta   90.00
_cell.angle_gamma   90.00
#
_symmetry.space_group_name_H-M   'P 1'
#
loop_
_entity.id
_entity.type
_entity.pdbx_description
1 polymer ?
#
loop_
_entity_poly.entity_id
_entity_poly.type
_entity_poly.pdbx_seq_one_letter_code
_entity_poly.pdbx_strand_id
1 'polypeptide(L)'
;GHNRWFDKAISFVVEPTGRASLTGEHSPVDALIPSFLSETVLEDPMPPVGEPLPERAEGVSLLAESPKWSKLAWQLDDRVRASIEHAENTAKAITSDSDIGMLWFSEYGADWIKKVARQAPDAYIQMALQLAYASVHGRQTATYETASTRLFRHGRTDVIRSFSNEAFNFVQGVQARKPATELYKLLSEATSSHTRQTRDHSFGKGIDRHLM
;
A
#
# COMPACT_ATOMS: atom_id res chain seq x y z
N GLY A 1 -2.63 18.31 8.42
CA GLY A 1 -1.58 17.52 9.06
C GLY A 1 -0.95 18.06 10.35
N HIS A 2 -1.30 19.28 10.83
CA HIS A 2 -0.60 19.91 11.96
C HIS A 2 -0.69 19.16 13.29
N ASN A 3 -1.77 18.45 13.54
CA ASN A 3 -1.96 17.75 14.81
C ASN A 3 -1.71 16.25 14.64
N ARG A 4 -0.53 15.89 14.14
CA ARG A 4 -0.10 14.50 13.95
C ARG A 4 1.36 14.35 14.33
N TRP A 5 1.67 13.23 14.97
CA TRP A 5 3.03 12.86 15.28
C TRP A 5 3.51 11.78 14.30
N PHE A 6 3.96 12.21 13.13
CA PHE A 6 4.36 11.30 12.05
C PHE A 6 5.64 10.49 12.32
N ASP A 7 6.33 10.78 13.40
CA ASP A 7 7.54 10.07 13.84
C ASP A 7 7.22 8.73 14.56
N LYS A 8 5.95 8.34 14.58
CA LYS A 8 5.50 7.04 15.13
C LYS A 8 5.13 6.10 14.00
N ALA A 9 5.51 4.82 14.18
CA ALA A 9 5.26 3.77 13.19
C ALA A 9 3.80 3.69 12.75
N ILE A 10 2.86 3.88 13.70
CA ILE A 10 1.42 3.82 13.45
C ILE A 10 0.73 4.91 14.26
N SER A 11 -0.20 5.61 13.62
CA SER A 11 -1.07 6.60 14.27
C SER A 11 -2.53 6.33 13.90
N PHE A 12 -3.37 6.15 14.92
CA PHE A 12 -4.82 6.12 14.75
C PHE A 12 -5.39 7.52 14.94
N VAL A 13 -6.25 7.93 14.04
CA VAL A 13 -6.94 9.21 14.10
C VAL A 13 -8.42 8.95 14.11
N VAL A 14 -9.12 9.40 15.14
CA VAL A 14 -10.57 9.35 15.25
C VAL A 14 -11.11 10.77 15.28
N GLU A 15 -12.00 11.08 14.36
CA GLU A 15 -12.64 12.40 14.26
C GLU A 15 -13.92 12.46 15.09
N PRO A 16 -14.37 13.66 15.48
CA PRO A 16 -15.65 13.83 16.17
C PRO A 16 -16.86 13.28 15.40
N THR A 17 -16.73 13.12 14.10
CA THR A 17 -17.76 12.54 13.22
C THR A 17 -17.84 11.02 13.31
N GLY A 18 -16.95 10.36 14.06
CA GLY A 18 -16.82 8.91 14.12
C GLY A 18 -15.99 8.30 13.00
N ARG A 19 -15.49 9.10 12.06
CA ARG A 19 -14.57 8.61 11.05
C ARG A 19 -13.22 8.26 11.70
N ALA A 20 -12.68 7.11 11.32
CA ALA A 20 -11.37 6.69 11.75
C ALA A 20 -10.43 6.55 10.55
N SER A 21 -9.17 6.84 10.77
CA SER A 21 -8.10 6.62 9.79
C SER A 21 -6.84 6.10 10.46
N LEU A 22 -6.03 5.40 9.69
CA LEU A 22 -4.75 4.89 10.09
C LEU A 22 -3.67 5.51 9.22
N THR A 23 -2.62 6.01 9.85
CA THR A 23 -1.41 6.46 9.16
C THR A 23 -0.24 5.58 9.58
N GLY A 24 0.46 5.00 8.61
CA GLY A 24 1.70 4.27 8.82
C GLY A 24 2.90 5.12 8.39
N GLU A 25 3.91 5.23 9.22
CA GLU A 25 5.22 5.75 8.86
C GLU A 25 6.02 4.60 8.25
N HIS A 26 6.61 4.81 7.07
CA HIS A 26 7.09 3.69 6.24
C HIS A 26 8.53 3.27 6.50
N SER A 27 9.29 3.99 7.33
CA SER A 27 10.68 3.61 7.61
C SER A 27 10.82 2.31 8.41
N PRO A 28 9.99 2.06 9.47
CA PRO A 28 10.14 0.85 10.27
C PRO A 28 9.26 -0.33 9.83
N VAL A 29 8.18 -0.08 9.08
CA VAL A 29 7.19 -1.10 8.71
C VAL A 29 6.74 -0.99 7.26
N ASP A 30 6.32 -2.11 6.68
CA ASP A 30 5.69 -2.18 5.37
C ASP A 30 4.17 -2.32 5.52
N ALA A 31 3.42 -2.04 4.45
CA ALA A 31 1.96 -1.91 4.47
C ALA A 31 1.19 -3.13 5.03
N LEU A 32 1.76 -4.32 4.96
CA LEU A 32 1.14 -5.53 5.53
C LEU A 32 0.96 -5.47 7.05
N ILE A 33 1.80 -4.74 7.78
CA ILE A 33 1.68 -4.62 9.25
C ILE A 33 0.46 -3.80 9.64
N PRO A 34 0.29 -2.54 9.17
CA PRO A 34 -0.93 -1.78 9.45
C PRO A 34 -2.19 -2.42 8.85
N SER A 35 -2.11 -3.10 7.70
CA SER A 35 -3.25 -3.85 7.15
C SER A 35 -3.70 -4.97 8.09
N PHE A 36 -2.78 -5.81 8.54
CA PHE A 36 -3.08 -6.90 9.47
C PHE A 36 -3.67 -6.38 10.79
N LEU A 37 -3.11 -5.28 11.31
CA LEU A 37 -3.65 -4.65 12.51
C LEU A 37 -5.09 -4.14 12.28
N SER A 38 -5.36 -3.51 11.13
CA SER A 38 -6.71 -3.02 10.79
C SER A 38 -7.70 -4.18 10.64
N GLU A 39 -7.31 -5.25 9.95
CA GLU A 39 -8.13 -6.46 9.79
C GLU A 39 -8.47 -7.06 11.15
N THR A 40 -7.48 -7.24 12.04
CA THR A 40 -7.68 -7.78 13.39
C THR A 40 -8.65 -6.93 14.21
N VAL A 41 -8.55 -5.60 14.12
CA VAL A 41 -9.48 -4.70 14.83
C VAL A 41 -10.90 -4.78 14.25
N LEU A 42 -11.04 -4.96 12.94
CA LEU A 42 -12.33 -5.05 12.27
C LEU A 42 -13.00 -6.43 12.39
N GLU A 43 -12.23 -7.47 12.78
CA GLU A 43 -12.78 -8.80 13.08
C GLU A 43 -13.55 -8.84 14.39
N ASP A 44 -13.27 -7.93 15.33
CA ASP A 44 -14.02 -7.82 16.57
C ASP A 44 -15.44 -7.37 16.26
N PRO A 45 -16.48 -8.10 16.73
CA PRO A 45 -17.86 -7.74 16.46
C PRO A 45 -18.18 -6.37 17.07
N MET A 46 -18.53 -5.42 16.23
CA MET A 46 -19.03 -4.12 16.68
C MET A 46 -20.41 -4.31 17.30
N PRO A 47 -20.66 -3.78 18.50
CA PRO A 47 -21.99 -3.79 19.07
C PRO A 47 -22.95 -2.98 18.18
N PRO A 48 -24.24 -3.35 18.11
CA PRO A 48 -25.23 -2.58 17.38
C PRO A 48 -25.24 -1.11 17.83
N VAL A 49 -25.56 -0.22 16.90
CA VAL A 49 -25.63 1.23 17.19
C VAL A 49 -26.66 1.48 18.30
N GLY A 50 -26.21 2.06 19.40
CA GLY A 50 -27.05 2.36 20.56
C GLY A 50 -27.00 1.32 21.68
N GLU A 51 -26.33 0.21 21.48
CA GLU A 51 -26.04 -0.72 22.56
C GLU A 51 -24.76 -0.31 23.32
N PRO A 52 -24.71 -0.55 24.65
CA PRO A 52 -23.48 -0.31 25.40
C PRO A 52 -22.36 -1.19 24.87
N LEU A 53 -21.15 -0.64 24.85
CA LEU A 53 -19.95 -1.42 24.53
C LEU A 53 -19.85 -2.61 25.51
N PRO A 54 -19.43 -3.81 25.05
CA PRO A 54 -19.25 -4.95 25.94
C PRO A 54 -18.34 -4.56 27.11
N GLU A 55 -18.72 -4.97 28.31
CA GLU A 55 -17.88 -4.77 29.48
C GLU A 55 -16.49 -5.35 29.19
N ARG A 56 -15.50 -4.50 29.26
CA ARG A 56 -14.12 -4.93 29.08
C ARG A 56 -13.76 -5.90 30.21
N ALA A 57 -12.95 -6.91 29.85
CA ALA A 57 -12.40 -7.83 30.82
C ALA A 57 -11.84 -7.08 32.04
N GLU A 58 -12.19 -7.56 33.23
CA GLU A 58 -11.75 -7.00 34.50
C GLU A 58 -10.25 -6.70 34.50
N GLY A 59 -9.89 -5.48 34.77
CA GLY A 59 -8.49 -5.04 34.88
C GLY A 59 -8.06 -3.94 33.91
N VAL A 60 -8.87 -3.57 32.93
CA VAL A 60 -8.56 -2.47 32.00
C VAL A 60 -9.55 -1.33 32.18
N SER A 61 -9.48 -0.62 33.28
CA SER A 61 -10.15 0.67 33.43
C SER A 61 -9.36 1.76 32.70
N LEU A 62 -9.78 2.12 31.50
CA LEU A 62 -9.24 3.31 30.80
C LEU A 62 -9.81 4.63 31.35
N LEU A 63 -10.77 4.56 32.31
CA LEU A 63 -11.48 5.73 32.81
C LEU A 63 -11.36 5.89 34.34
N ALA A 64 -10.64 5.03 35.03
CA ALA A 64 -10.57 5.07 36.50
C ALA A 64 -9.83 6.29 37.04
N GLU A 65 -8.90 6.86 36.28
CA GLU A 65 -8.36 8.21 36.54
C GLU A 65 -8.22 8.90 35.19
N SER A 66 -8.72 10.12 35.08
CA SER A 66 -8.38 10.99 33.95
C SER A 66 -6.86 10.95 33.78
N PRO A 67 -6.35 10.59 32.60
CA PRO A 67 -4.90 10.56 32.43
C PRO A 67 -4.34 11.88 32.87
N LYS A 68 -3.41 11.85 33.82
CA LYS A 68 -2.71 13.04 34.29
C LYS A 68 -1.80 13.51 33.16
N TRP A 69 -2.39 14.17 32.16
CA TRP A 69 -1.66 14.80 31.10
C TRP A 69 -1.57 16.31 31.34
N SER A 70 -0.47 16.90 30.96
CA SER A 70 -0.31 18.34 30.94
C SER A 70 0.10 18.79 29.53
N LYS A 71 -0.44 19.93 29.14
CA LYS A 71 -0.05 20.57 27.88
C LYS A 71 1.40 21.04 28.00
N LEU A 72 2.26 20.56 27.10
CA LEU A 72 3.63 21.09 27.00
C LEU A 72 3.59 22.48 26.38
N ALA A 73 4.18 23.45 27.08
CA ALA A 73 4.34 24.81 26.58
C ALA A 73 5.76 24.99 26.05
N TRP A 74 5.89 25.10 24.74
CA TRP A 74 7.18 25.32 24.09
C TRP A 74 7.50 26.80 24.05
N GLN A 75 8.75 27.15 24.36
CA GLN A 75 9.28 28.47 24.11
C GLN A 75 9.74 28.54 22.66
N LEU A 76 9.10 29.38 21.86
CA LEU A 76 9.36 29.52 20.44
C LEU A 76 10.08 30.88 20.23
N ASP A 77 11.36 30.82 19.93
CA ASP A 77 12.11 31.97 19.43
C ASP A 77 11.87 32.16 17.91
N ASP A 78 12.42 33.24 17.36
CA ASP A 78 12.22 33.56 15.95
C ASP A 78 12.85 32.52 15.01
N ARG A 79 13.93 31.88 15.41
CA ARG A 79 14.57 30.79 14.62
C ARG A 79 13.67 29.57 14.55
N VAL A 80 13.08 29.18 15.67
CA VAL A 80 12.14 28.04 15.71
C VAL A 80 10.88 28.36 14.89
N ARG A 81 10.34 29.57 14.98
CA ARG A 81 9.19 30.00 14.17
C ARG A 81 9.49 29.94 12.68
N ALA A 82 10.64 30.48 12.26
CA ALA A 82 11.08 30.43 10.87
C ALA A 82 11.27 28.98 10.37
N SER A 83 11.77 28.08 11.21
CA SER A 83 11.91 26.66 10.88
C SER A 83 10.56 25.96 10.73
N ILE A 84 9.58 26.28 11.56
CA ILE A 84 8.21 25.76 11.45
C ILE A 84 7.59 26.23 10.14
N GLU A 85 7.67 27.53 9.84
CA GLU A 85 7.12 28.08 8.59
C GLU A 85 7.77 27.43 7.35
N HIS A 86 9.08 27.26 7.37
CA HIS A 86 9.80 26.58 6.29
C HIS A 86 9.31 25.12 6.12
N ALA A 87 9.20 24.37 7.21
CA ALA A 87 8.71 22.98 7.18
C ALA A 87 7.26 22.89 6.68
N GLU A 88 6.40 23.79 7.10
CA GLU A 88 5.00 23.85 6.63
C GLU A 88 4.92 24.15 5.13
N ASN A 89 5.70 25.12 4.66
CA ASN A 89 5.74 25.46 3.23
C ASN A 89 6.28 24.30 2.38
N THR A 90 7.31 23.61 2.86
CA THR A 90 7.85 22.40 2.20
C THR A 90 6.81 21.28 2.14
N ALA A 91 6.17 20.97 3.25
CA ALA A 91 5.11 19.94 3.30
C ALA A 91 3.94 20.31 2.38
N LYS A 92 3.53 21.58 2.37
CA LYS A 92 2.46 22.08 1.50
C LYS A 92 2.83 21.99 0.02
N ALA A 93 4.07 22.31 -0.35
CA ALA A 93 4.55 22.16 -1.71
C ALA A 93 4.52 20.71 -2.17
N ILE A 94 5.01 19.77 -1.36
CA ILE A 94 4.99 18.34 -1.66
C ILE A 94 3.55 17.81 -1.81
N THR A 95 2.67 18.16 -0.88
CA THR A 95 1.28 17.67 -0.92
C THR A 95 0.48 18.27 -2.06
N SER A 96 0.75 19.51 -2.46
CA SER A 96 0.05 20.15 -3.59
C SER A 96 0.52 19.66 -4.95
N ASP A 97 1.70 19.04 -5.01
CA ASP A 97 2.25 18.41 -6.23
C ASP A 97 1.81 16.93 -6.37
N SER A 98 1.00 16.44 -5.43
CA SER A 98 0.51 15.07 -5.40
C SER A 98 -1.00 15.01 -5.45
N ASP A 99 -1.53 14.02 -6.15
CA ASP A 99 -2.96 13.74 -6.23
C ASP A 99 -3.25 12.26 -5.96
N ILE A 100 -4.49 11.95 -5.58
CA ILE A 100 -4.95 10.60 -5.29
C ILE A 100 -6.21 10.32 -6.10
N GLY A 101 -6.16 9.28 -6.92
CA GLY A 101 -7.33 8.71 -7.56
C GLY A 101 -7.76 7.41 -6.89
N MET A 102 -9.05 7.17 -6.76
CA MET A 102 -9.62 5.91 -6.29
C MET A 102 -10.53 5.33 -7.37
N LEU A 103 -10.26 4.09 -7.74
CA LEU A 103 -11.11 3.30 -8.61
C LEU A 103 -11.70 2.13 -7.82
N TRP A 104 -13.03 2.07 -7.74
CA TRP A 104 -13.74 0.92 -7.19
C TRP A 104 -14.22 0.05 -8.33
N PHE A 105 -13.59 -1.11 -8.50
CA PHE A 105 -13.89 -2.07 -9.56
C PHE A 105 -14.53 -3.33 -8.96
N SER A 106 -15.76 -3.65 -9.36
CA SER A 106 -16.56 -4.74 -8.79
C SER A 106 -17.05 -5.78 -9.81
N GLU A 107 -16.66 -5.68 -11.08
CA GLU A 107 -17.18 -6.56 -12.13
C GLU A 107 -16.64 -7.98 -12.04
N TYR A 108 -15.40 -8.15 -11.62
CA TYR A 108 -14.81 -9.44 -11.27
C TYR A 108 -13.63 -9.24 -10.32
N GLY A 109 -13.22 -10.30 -9.65
CA GLY A 109 -12.13 -10.26 -8.67
C GLY A 109 -11.19 -11.45 -8.79
N ALA A 110 -10.45 -11.70 -7.71
CA ALA A 110 -9.41 -12.73 -7.64
C ALA A 110 -9.93 -14.13 -8.00
N ASP A 111 -11.17 -14.44 -7.66
CA ASP A 111 -11.78 -15.74 -7.95
C ASP A 111 -11.94 -15.99 -9.46
N TRP A 112 -12.44 -15.00 -10.18
CA TRP A 112 -12.56 -15.08 -11.63
C TRP A 112 -11.17 -15.20 -12.30
N ILE A 113 -10.21 -14.38 -11.85
CA ILE A 113 -8.84 -14.39 -12.39
C ILE A 113 -8.20 -15.78 -12.20
N LYS A 114 -8.37 -16.38 -11.00
CA LYS A 114 -7.83 -17.73 -10.70
C LYS A 114 -8.56 -18.85 -11.43
N LYS A 115 -9.91 -18.84 -11.36
CA LYS A 115 -10.72 -20.00 -11.78
C LYS A 115 -11.07 -19.96 -13.27
N VAL A 116 -11.30 -18.79 -13.84
CA VAL A 116 -11.71 -18.61 -15.24
C VAL A 116 -10.54 -18.20 -16.11
N ALA A 117 -9.86 -17.10 -15.80
CA ALA A 117 -8.71 -16.64 -16.57
C ALA A 117 -7.46 -17.50 -16.34
N ARG A 118 -7.42 -18.32 -15.29
CA ARG A 118 -6.30 -19.21 -14.92
C ARG A 118 -4.96 -18.49 -14.83
N GLN A 119 -5.00 -17.30 -14.23
CA GLN A 119 -3.84 -16.46 -14.01
C GLN A 119 -3.61 -16.22 -12.50
N ALA A 120 -2.40 -15.84 -12.11
CA ALA A 120 -2.11 -15.31 -10.79
C ALA A 120 -2.70 -13.89 -10.68
N PRO A 121 -3.56 -13.57 -9.67
CA PRO A 121 -4.25 -12.29 -9.62
C PRO A 121 -3.31 -11.09 -9.59
N ASP A 122 -2.27 -11.15 -8.80
CA ASP A 122 -1.26 -10.11 -8.70
C ASP A 122 -0.58 -9.85 -10.06
N ALA A 123 -0.02 -10.87 -10.67
CA ALA A 123 0.60 -10.77 -12.00
C ALA A 123 -0.38 -10.26 -13.08
N TYR A 124 -1.65 -10.66 -12.99
CA TYR A 124 -2.70 -10.17 -13.89
C TYR A 124 -2.93 -8.66 -13.74
N ILE A 125 -3.00 -8.17 -12.49
CA ILE A 125 -3.15 -6.75 -12.20
C ILE A 125 -1.94 -5.97 -12.70
N GLN A 126 -0.73 -6.49 -12.50
CA GLN A 126 0.49 -5.86 -13.01
C GLN A 126 0.48 -5.74 -14.54
N MET A 127 -0.02 -6.74 -15.25
CA MET A 127 -0.18 -6.65 -16.72
C MET A 127 -1.25 -5.63 -17.12
N ALA A 128 -2.32 -5.51 -16.35
CA ALA A 128 -3.33 -4.47 -16.57
C ALA A 128 -2.74 -3.06 -16.38
N LEU A 129 -1.90 -2.85 -15.36
CA LEU A 129 -1.19 -1.58 -15.15
C LEU A 129 -0.22 -1.25 -16.30
N GLN A 130 0.54 -2.24 -16.78
CA GLN A 130 1.43 -2.06 -17.95
C GLN A 130 0.65 -1.65 -19.20
N LEU A 131 -0.50 -2.30 -19.43
CA LEU A 131 -1.37 -1.98 -20.57
C LEU A 131 -2.00 -0.59 -20.44
N ALA A 132 -2.50 -0.25 -19.25
CA ALA A 132 -3.10 1.06 -18.99
C ALA A 132 -2.09 2.20 -19.19
N TYR A 133 -0.88 2.05 -18.65
CA TYR A 133 0.17 3.05 -18.85
C TYR A 133 0.53 3.23 -20.33
N ALA A 134 0.72 2.13 -21.05
CA ALA A 134 1.01 2.17 -22.48
C ALA A 134 -0.12 2.79 -23.30
N SER A 135 -1.37 2.56 -22.92
CA SER A 135 -2.55 3.14 -23.58
C SER A 135 -2.63 4.65 -23.40
N VAL A 136 -2.25 5.16 -22.23
CA VAL A 136 -2.29 6.61 -21.93
C VAL A 136 -1.09 7.34 -22.52
N HIS A 137 0.11 6.74 -22.42
CA HIS A 137 1.36 7.43 -22.74
C HIS A 137 1.98 7.01 -24.08
N GLY A 138 1.38 6.04 -24.78
CA GLY A 138 1.90 5.53 -26.06
C GLY A 138 3.23 4.75 -25.94
N ARG A 139 3.72 4.52 -24.73
CA ARG A 139 4.97 3.82 -24.44
C ARG A 139 4.90 3.07 -23.13
N GLN A 140 5.72 2.06 -22.97
CA GLN A 140 5.96 1.40 -21.67
C GLN A 140 7.17 2.02 -20.97
N THR A 141 7.29 1.80 -19.68
CA THR A 141 8.37 2.34 -18.85
C THR A 141 8.82 1.33 -17.82
N ALA A 142 10.02 1.52 -17.30
CA ALA A 142 10.52 0.73 -16.18
C ALA A 142 9.57 0.87 -14.99
N THR A 143 9.14 -0.27 -14.47
CA THR A 143 8.17 -0.36 -13.39
C THR A 143 8.64 -1.45 -12.42
N TYR A 144 8.47 -1.22 -11.14
CA TYR A 144 8.74 -2.23 -10.13
C TYR A 144 7.57 -2.42 -9.17
N GLU A 145 7.57 -3.55 -8.54
CA GLU A 145 6.67 -3.94 -7.48
C GLU A 145 7.46 -4.50 -6.31
N THR A 146 6.86 -4.55 -5.14
CA THR A 146 7.49 -5.03 -3.91
C THR A 146 7.27 -6.53 -3.73
N ALA A 147 8.37 -7.30 -3.59
CA ALA A 147 8.33 -8.67 -3.09
C ALA A 147 8.58 -8.68 -1.58
N SER A 148 7.76 -9.40 -0.82
CA SER A 148 7.98 -9.60 0.61
C SER A 148 9.10 -10.60 0.86
N THR A 149 10.09 -10.21 1.66
CA THR A 149 11.17 -11.09 2.14
C THR A 149 11.04 -11.44 3.62
N ARG A 150 9.84 -11.29 4.18
CA ARG A 150 9.55 -11.53 5.61
C ARG A 150 9.70 -12.98 6.07
N LEU A 151 9.87 -13.93 5.16
CA LEU A 151 10.26 -15.30 5.50
C LEU A 151 11.66 -15.37 6.14
N PHE A 152 12.51 -14.38 5.89
CA PHE A 152 13.81 -14.26 6.51
C PHE A 152 13.75 -13.43 7.78
N ARG A 153 14.58 -13.78 8.78
CA ARG A 153 14.73 -12.96 9.99
C ARG A 153 15.16 -11.55 9.60
N HIS A 154 14.41 -10.53 10.06
CA HIS A 154 14.60 -9.12 9.72
C HIS A 154 14.38 -8.78 8.24
N GLY A 155 13.85 -9.72 7.44
CA GLY A 155 13.49 -9.46 6.05
C GLY A 155 12.33 -8.47 5.95
N ARG A 156 12.41 -7.57 4.99
CA ARG A 156 11.37 -6.60 4.63
C ARG A 156 10.89 -6.83 3.21
N THR A 157 11.55 -6.26 2.26
CA THR A 157 11.15 -6.27 0.85
C THR A 157 12.33 -6.36 -0.09
N ASP A 158 12.07 -6.90 -1.28
CA ASP A 158 12.91 -6.79 -2.46
C ASP A 158 12.08 -6.24 -3.64
N VAL A 159 12.69 -6.04 -4.77
CA VAL A 159 12.08 -5.44 -5.96
C VAL A 159 11.78 -6.51 -7.01
N ILE A 160 10.54 -6.53 -7.52
CA ILE A 160 10.14 -7.28 -8.71
C ILE A 160 10.07 -6.29 -9.87
N ARG A 161 10.77 -6.53 -10.95
CA ARG A 161 10.69 -5.71 -12.15
C ARG A 161 9.51 -6.18 -13.00
N SER A 162 8.36 -5.51 -12.86
CA SER A 162 7.12 -5.89 -13.54
C SER A 162 7.12 -5.55 -15.05
N PHE A 163 8.00 -4.66 -15.49
CA PHE A 163 8.25 -4.44 -16.90
C PHE A 163 9.31 -5.43 -17.41
N SER A 164 8.88 -6.55 -17.95
CA SER A 164 9.72 -7.59 -18.56
C SER A 164 9.53 -7.64 -20.08
N ASN A 165 10.37 -8.42 -20.77
CA ASN A 165 10.21 -8.65 -22.21
C ASN A 165 8.85 -9.30 -22.54
N GLU A 166 8.39 -10.21 -21.67
CA GLU A 166 7.10 -10.87 -21.84
C GLU A 166 5.94 -9.88 -21.64
N ALA A 167 6.04 -8.99 -20.64
CA ALA A 167 5.07 -7.90 -20.44
C ALA A 167 5.06 -6.95 -21.63
N PHE A 168 6.23 -6.60 -22.16
CA PHE A 168 6.35 -5.80 -23.37
C PHE A 168 5.63 -6.47 -24.56
N ASN A 169 5.91 -7.73 -24.82
CA ASN A 169 5.32 -8.50 -25.92
C ASN A 169 3.78 -8.60 -25.79
N PHE A 170 3.28 -8.80 -24.58
CA PHE A 170 1.83 -8.81 -24.32
C PHE A 170 1.19 -7.48 -24.71
N VAL A 171 1.72 -6.36 -24.20
CA VAL A 171 1.19 -5.03 -24.49
C VAL A 171 1.26 -4.71 -25.99
N GLN A 172 2.38 -5.01 -26.66
CA GLN A 172 2.51 -4.85 -28.10
C GLN A 172 1.50 -5.71 -28.88
N GLY A 173 1.25 -6.93 -28.41
CA GLY A 173 0.22 -7.80 -28.97
C GLY A 173 -1.18 -7.19 -28.91
N VAL A 174 -1.54 -6.61 -27.76
CA VAL A 174 -2.84 -5.93 -27.60
C VAL A 174 -2.95 -4.71 -28.50
N GLN A 175 -1.91 -3.88 -28.55
CA GLN A 175 -1.88 -2.69 -29.42
C GLN A 175 -1.98 -3.07 -30.91
N ALA A 176 -1.35 -4.16 -31.31
CA ALA A 176 -1.44 -4.72 -32.66
C ALA A 176 -2.75 -5.46 -32.94
N ARG A 177 -3.68 -5.54 -31.96
CA ARG A 177 -4.97 -6.24 -32.08
C ARG A 177 -4.84 -7.69 -32.54
N LYS A 178 -3.87 -8.40 -31.99
CA LYS A 178 -3.67 -9.83 -32.31
C LYS A 178 -4.90 -10.67 -31.91
N PRO A 179 -5.08 -11.85 -32.51
CA PRO A 179 -6.16 -12.76 -32.17
C PRO A 179 -6.18 -13.11 -30.68
N ALA A 180 -7.39 -13.34 -30.10
CA ALA A 180 -7.57 -13.61 -28.67
C ALA A 180 -6.74 -14.80 -28.17
N THR A 181 -6.60 -15.85 -28.98
CA THR A 181 -5.76 -17.01 -28.63
C THR A 181 -4.28 -16.66 -28.48
N GLU A 182 -3.76 -15.79 -29.34
CA GLU A 182 -2.38 -15.31 -29.25
C GLU A 182 -2.20 -14.36 -28.07
N LEU A 183 -3.17 -13.45 -27.84
CA LEU A 183 -3.16 -12.55 -26.68
C LEU A 183 -3.19 -13.31 -25.36
N TYR A 184 -4.00 -14.37 -25.27
CA TYR A 184 -4.02 -15.21 -24.08
C TYR A 184 -2.68 -15.91 -23.84
N LYS A 185 -2.02 -16.38 -24.88
CA LYS A 185 -0.67 -16.98 -24.78
C LYS A 185 0.33 -15.94 -24.26
N LEU A 186 0.37 -14.74 -24.86
CA LEU A 186 1.28 -13.67 -24.44
C LEU A 186 1.00 -13.22 -22.99
N LEU A 187 -0.26 -13.11 -22.59
CA LEU A 187 -0.65 -12.83 -21.21
C LEU A 187 -0.13 -13.92 -20.26
N SER A 188 -0.32 -15.19 -20.62
CA SER A 188 0.11 -16.32 -19.80
C SER A 188 1.64 -16.39 -19.65
N GLU A 189 2.38 -16.06 -20.69
CA GLU A 189 3.83 -15.94 -20.64
C GLU A 189 4.28 -14.79 -19.72
N ALA A 190 3.63 -13.62 -19.82
CA ALA A 190 3.94 -12.45 -19.01
C ALA A 190 3.62 -12.69 -17.53
N THR A 191 2.46 -13.22 -17.21
CA THR A 191 2.06 -13.52 -15.82
C THR A 191 2.90 -14.64 -15.20
N SER A 192 3.30 -15.65 -15.99
CA SER A 192 4.20 -16.71 -15.54
C SER A 192 5.61 -16.17 -15.25
N SER A 193 6.13 -15.30 -16.11
CA SER A 193 7.40 -14.63 -15.90
C SER A 193 7.38 -13.78 -14.62
N HIS A 194 6.34 -12.98 -14.43
CA HIS A 194 6.15 -12.17 -13.23
C HIS A 194 6.08 -13.03 -11.97
N THR A 195 5.25 -14.08 -11.96
CA THR A 195 5.10 -14.98 -10.82
C THR A 195 6.43 -15.68 -10.45
N ARG A 196 7.23 -16.07 -11.44
CA ARG A 196 8.55 -16.62 -11.20
C ARG A 196 9.49 -15.61 -10.55
N GLN A 197 9.52 -14.38 -11.03
CA GLN A 197 10.30 -13.30 -10.41
C GLN A 197 9.85 -13.03 -8.97
N THR A 198 8.55 -12.94 -8.72
CA THR A 198 7.98 -12.76 -7.38
C THR A 198 8.50 -13.83 -6.42
N ARG A 199 8.42 -15.10 -6.84
CA ARG A 199 8.93 -16.21 -6.04
C ARG A 199 10.42 -16.11 -5.79
N ASP A 200 11.22 -15.91 -6.85
CA ASP A 200 12.67 -15.88 -6.74
C ASP A 200 13.15 -14.75 -5.83
N HIS A 201 12.57 -13.56 -5.98
CA HIS A 201 12.93 -12.40 -5.16
C HIS A 201 12.44 -12.52 -3.71
N SER A 202 11.26 -13.09 -3.47
CA SER A 202 10.80 -13.42 -2.11
C SER A 202 11.73 -14.40 -1.40
N PHE A 203 12.43 -15.26 -2.15
CA PHE A 203 13.46 -16.15 -1.63
C PHE A 203 14.87 -15.54 -1.63
N GLY A 204 15.00 -14.24 -1.75
CA GLY A 204 16.27 -13.51 -1.61
C GLY A 204 17.20 -13.61 -2.83
N LYS A 205 16.68 -13.94 -4.01
CA LYS A 205 17.47 -13.98 -5.26
C LYS A 205 17.44 -12.65 -6.03
N GLY A 206 16.76 -11.63 -5.51
CA GLY A 206 16.81 -10.29 -6.08
C GLY A 206 18.14 -9.62 -5.82
N ILE A 207 18.49 -8.65 -6.67
CA ILE A 207 19.76 -7.92 -6.59
C ILE A 207 19.57 -6.43 -6.34
N ASP A 208 18.37 -5.90 -6.53
CA ASP A 208 18.14 -4.46 -6.51
C ASP A 208 18.46 -3.84 -5.15
N ARG A 209 18.00 -4.44 -4.05
CA ARG A 209 18.30 -3.96 -2.69
C ARG A 209 19.77 -4.14 -2.30
N HIS A 210 20.45 -5.10 -2.91
CA HIS A 210 21.87 -5.31 -2.68
C HIS A 210 22.75 -4.24 -3.36
N LEU A 211 22.26 -3.69 -4.48
CA LEU A 211 22.98 -2.68 -5.26
C LEU A 211 22.69 -1.23 -4.81
N MET A 212 21.72 -1.02 -3.93
CA MET A 212 21.38 0.27 -3.32
C MET A 212 22.25 0.53 -2.09
#